data_757f75e56d1751e6b667d09e71a05a70
#
_entry.id   757f75e56d1751e6b667d09e71a05a70
#
_cell.length_a   1.000
_cell.length_b   1.000
_cell.length_c   1.000
_cell.angle_alpha   90.00
_cell.angle_beta   90.00
_cell.angle_gamma   90.00
#
_symmetry.space_group_name_H-M   'P 1'
#
loop_
_entity.id
_entity.type
_entity.pdbx_description
1 polymer ?
#
loop_
_entity_poly.entity_id
_entity_poly.type
_entity_poly.pdbx_seq_one_letter_code
_entity_poly.pdbx_strand_id
1 'polypeptide(L)'
;MGDFFLDAYFDCDPHLNEPSVETGKTAYQVVRTRRQAGAAGTVVANLAALGCHQIDTIGYIGNDGEGFELKRALTGLGADTSHLIVDEGRVTPTYGKPCLVETAKTRAWQVTEELERLDIKNRRPTPARLQTRLIDAAHRCLSAADAVVVVDQVSEPNCGVITTRVRRSIEELAKRHPDKPFVADSRKRIGQFRQVSIKPNLGEAQAALSTSSGRSVAAAGDLLKRLRGRRLRPCFCTLSTRGMVVDDGSGLKHVAAFSVSGPTDPVGAGDSATSVLAIVLGAGGTATEAALTANLVASITVQQIGTTGTATRRQVLQRYQEVDARES
;
A
#
# COMPACT_ATOMS: atom_id res chain seq x y z
N MET A 1 0.11 4.87 9.40
CA MET A 1 -0.77 4.05 10.26
C MET A 1 -1.57 3.08 9.40
N GLY A 2 -1.66 1.80 9.79
CA GLY A 2 -2.47 0.85 8.98
C GLY A 2 -2.17 -0.61 9.27
N ASP A 3 -2.73 -1.45 8.40
CA ASP A 3 -2.57 -2.90 8.47
C ASP A 3 -1.21 -3.30 7.90
N PHE A 4 -0.32 -3.78 8.76
CA PHE A 4 0.99 -4.31 8.38
C PHE A 4 0.89 -5.82 8.21
N PHE A 5 1.34 -6.32 7.07
CA PHE A 5 1.35 -7.75 6.73
C PHE A 5 2.79 -8.20 6.49
N LEU A 6 3.04 -9.47 6.73
CA LEU A 6 4.26 -10.11 6.26
C LEU A 6 3.99 -10.81 4.92
N ASP A 7 4.70 -10.42 3.86
CA ASP A 7 4.78 -11.22 2.64
C ASP A 7 5.91 -12.24 2.80
N ALA A 8 5.55 -13.52 2.93
CA ALA A 8 6.45 -14.63 3.15
C ALA A 8 6.54 -15.49 1.88
N TYR A 9 7.61 -15.30 1.11
CA TYR A 9 7.87 -16.09 -0.10
C TYR A 9 8.68 -17.34 0.25
N PHE A 10 8.24 -18.47 -0.27
CA PHE A 10 8.91 -19.76 -0.18
C PHE A 10 9.30 -20.21 -1.58
N ASP A 11 10.55 -19.97 -1.96
CA ASP A 11 11.05 -20.35 -3.27
C ASP A 11 11.39 -21.85 -3.25
N CYS A 12 10.66 -22.65 -4.02
CA CYS A 12 10.72 -24.11 -4.06
C CYS A 12 11.36 -24.57 -5.37
N ASP A 13 12.35 -25.47 -5.29
CA ASP A 13 12.92 -26.10 -6.46
C ASP A 13 12.09 -27.34 -6.83
N PRO A 14 11.39 -27.38 -7.97
CA PRO A 14 10.56 -28.50 -8.36
C PRO A 14 11.35 -29.78 -8.61
N HIS A 15 12.67 -29.72 -8.90
CA HIS A 15 13.52 -30.87 -9.11
C HIS A 15 13.85 -31.61 -7.81
N LEU A 16 13.67 -30.98 -6.66
CA LEU A 16 13.89 -31.57 -5.34
C LEU A 16 12.60 -32.09 -4.70
N ASN A 17 11.44 -31.92 -5.36
CA ASN A 17 10.18 -32.40 -4.84
C ASN A 17 10.16 -33.90 -4.57
N GLU A 18 9.59 -34.29 -3.43
CA GLU A 18 9.42 -35.66 -3.04
C GLU A 18 8.00 -35.94 -2.51
N PRO A 19 7.52 -37.18 -2.54
CA PRO A 19 6.26 -37.50 -1.90
C PRO A 19 6.41 -37.51 -0.38
N SER A 20 5.48 -36.89 0.35
CA SER A 20 5.39 -37.01 1.81
C SER A 20 5.15 -38.46 2.18
N VAL A 21 5.92 -38.97 3.11
CA VAL A 21 5.82 -40.37 3.59
C VAL A 21 4.46 -40.65 4.22
N GLU A 22 3.86 -39.63 4.90
CA GLU A 22 2.58 -39.80 5.62
C GLU A 22 1.36 -39.66 4.70
N THR A 23 1.42 -38.83 3.68
CA THR A 23 0.24 -38.46 2.89
C THR A 23 0.32 -38.77 1.41
N GLY A 24 1.52 -39.08 0.90
CA GLY A 24 1.80 -39.30 -0.53
C GLY A 24 1.65 -38.05 -1.39
N LYS A 25 1.33 -36.88 -0.78
CA LYS A 25 1.25 -35.60 -1.49
C LYS A 25 2.64 -35.03 -1.71
N THR A 26 2.77 -34.14 -2.69
CA THR A 26 4.04 -33.44 -2.96
C THR A 26 4.49 -32.64 -1.74
N ALA A 27 5.70 -32.94 -1.26
CA ALA A 27 6.44 -32.12 -0.31
C ALA A 27 7.37 -31.19 -1.10
N TYR A 28 7.00 -29.93 -1.17
CA TYR A 28 7.81 -28.90 -1.84
C TYR A 28 9.06 -28.58 -1.03
N GLN A 29 10.22 -28.58 -1.69
CA GLN A 29 11.49 -28.33 -1.04
C GLN A 29 11.87 -26.87 -1.20
N VAL A 30 11.83 -26.11 -0.07
CA VAL A 30 12.14 -24.68 -0.03
C VAL A 30 13.65 -24.48 -0.05
N VAL A 31 14.17 -23.86 -1.09
CA VAL A 31 15.60 -23.55 -1.27
C VAL A 31 15.96 -22.13 -0.85
N ARG A 32 14.98 -21.23 -0.78
CA ARG A 32 15.16 -19.86 -0.33
C ARG A 32 13.88 -19.33 0.28
N THR A 33 14.00 -18.56 1.37
CA THR A 33 12.89 -17.79 1.95
C THR A 33 13.15 -16.31 1.79
N ARG A 34 12.11 -15.55 1.39
CA ARG A 34 12.14 -14.09 1.34
C ARG A 34 11.03 -13.52 2.24
N ARG A 35 11.33 -12.50 3.00
CA ARG A 35 10.41 -11.85 3.94
C ARG A 35 10.37 -10.36 3.63
N GLN A 36 9.17 -9.84 3.37
CA GLN A 36 8.97 -8.43 3.03
C GLN A 36 7.79 -7.86 3.82
N ALA A 37 7.90 -6.59 4.16
CA ALA A 37 6.80 -5.87 4.77
C ALA A 37 5.77 -5.51 3.70
N GLY A 38 4.57 -6.11 3.77
CA GLY A 38 3.46 -5.92 2.84
C GLY A 38 2.37 -4.99 3.36
N ALA A 39 1.37 -4.69 2.56
CA ALA A 39 0.28 -3.76 2.84
C ALA A 39 0.83 -2.38 3.28
N ALA A 40 0.57 -1.91 4.51
CA ALA A 40 1.16 -0.68 5.01
C ALA A 40 2.70 -0.71 4.97
N GLY A 41 3.33 -1.89 5.01
CA GLY A 41 4.77 -2.05 4.87
C GLY A 41 5.28 -1.73 3.47
N THR A 42 4.51 -2.00 2.41
CA THR A 42 4.84 -1.57 1.05
C THR A 42 4.87 -0.05 0.93
N VAL A 43 3.93 0.64 1.60
CA VAL A 43 3.94 2.11 1.69
C VAL A 43 5.21 2.59 2.40
N VAL A 44 5.61 1.97 3.51
CA VAL A 44 6.86 2.28 4.22
C VAL A 44 8.07 2.10 3.31
N ALA A 45 8.15 1.02 2.56
CA ALA A 45 9.25 0.77 1.61
C ALA A 45 9.35 1.87 0.55
N ASN A 46 8.22 2.33 0.01
CA ASN A 46 8.19 3.43 -0.95
C ASN A 46 8.59 4.77 -0.32
N LEU A 47 8.11 5.10 0.89
CA LEU A 47 8.50 6.31 1.62
C LEU A 47 10.01 6.32 1.90
N ALA A 48 10.58 5.20 2.34
CA ALA A 48 12.01 5.05 2.59
C ALA A 48 12.84 5.21 1.31
N ALA A 49 12.46 4.54 0.21
CA ALA A 49 13.14 4.66 -1.08
C ALA A 49 13.12 6.08 -1.64
N LEU A 50 12.00 6.80 -1.46
CA LEU A 50 11.86 8.21 -1.81
C LEU A 50 12.60 9.15 -0.84
N GLY A 51 13.22 8.62 0.22
CA GLY A 51 14.08 9.34 1.15
C GLY A 51 13.34 10.19 2.18
N CYS A 52 12.19 9.73 2.67
CA CYS A 52 11.59 10.29 3.87
C CYS A 52 12.55 10.13 5.05
N HIS A 53 12.79 11.20 5.78
CA HIS A 53 13.76 11.20 6.88
C HIS A 53 13.28 10.38 8.08
N GLN A 54 12.02 10.52 8.42
CA GLN A 54 11.37 9.80 9.52
C GLN A 54 10.08 9.15 9.05
N ILE A 55 9.88 7.88 9.42
CA ILE A 55 8.68 7.10 9.09
C ILE A 55 8.22 6.38 10.36
N ASP A 56 7.17 6.90 11.00
CA ASP A 56 6.58 6.28 12.18
C ASP A 56 5.54 5.23 11.78
N THR A 57 5.68 3.99 12.26
CA THR A 57 4.75 2.90 11.96
C THR A 57 3.77 2.70 13.11
N ILE A 58 2.48 2.96 12.85
CA ILE A 58 1.40 2.77 13.84
C ILE A 58 0.51 1.62 13.37
N GLY A 59 0.51 0.54 14.12
CA GLY A 59 -0.24 -0.68 13.84
C GLY A 59 -0.11 -1.69 14.95
N TYR A 60 -0.47 -2.94 14.70
CA TYR A 60 -0.21 -4.03 15.62
C TYR A 60 0.25 -5.29 14.88
N ILE A 61 0.98 -6.13 15.61
CA ILE A 61 1.46 -7.46 15.21
C ILE A 61 1.18 -8.45 16.34
N GLY A 62 1.22 -9.73 16.04
CA GLY A 62 1.24 -10.79 17.04
C GLY A 62 2.60 -10.89 17.75
N ASN A 63 2.63 -11.58 18.89
CA ASN A 63 3.87 -12.06 19.48
C ASN A 63 4.22 -13.44 18.89
N ASP A 64 4.59 -13.44 17.62
CA ASP A 64 4.85 -14.63 16.79
C ASP A 64 6.09 -14.43 15.91
N GLY A 65 6.54 -15.49 15.26
CA GLY A 65 7.71 -15.45 14.38
C GLY A 65 7.53 -14.50 13.19
N GLU A 66 6.32 -14.44 12.66
CA GLU A 66 5.94 -13.53 11.56
C GLU A 66 6.01 -12.06 12.01
N GLY A 67 5.63 -11.77 13.25
CA GLY A 67 5.74 -10.43 13.85
C GLY A 67 7.19 -10.00 14.05
N PHE A 68 8.04 -10.92 14.48
CA PHE A 68 9.48 -10.68 14.57
C PHE A 68 10.07 -10.34 13.19
N GLU A 69 9.77 -11.14 12.17
CA GLU A 69 10.26 -10.95 10.80
C GLU A 69 9.72 -9.64 10.18
N LEU A 70 8.45 -9.34 10.40
CA LEU A 70 7.84 -8.09 9.91
C LEU A 70 8.48 -6.86 10.56
N LYS A 71 8.68 -6.89 11.88
CA LYS A 71 9.35 -5.80 12.61
C LYS A 71 10.79 -5.62 12.13
N ARG A 72 11.52 -6.73 11.92
CA ARG A 72 12.88 -6.71 11.38
C ARG A 72 12.91 -6.08 9.97
N ALA A 73 11.96 -6.46 9.10
CA ALA A 73 11.86 -5.88 7.76
C ALA A 73 11.59 -4.37 7.79
N LEU A 74 10.67 -3.89 8.63
CA LEU A 74 10.36 -2.47 8.79
C LEU A 74 11.56 -1.68 9.35
N THR A 75 12.23 -2.22 10.36
CA THR A 75 13.46 -1.60 10.93
C THR A 75 14.58 -1.53 9.89
N GLY A 76 14.72 -2.58 9.06
CA GLY A 76 15.67 -2.60 7.95
C GLY A 76 15.42 -1.53 6.87
N LEU A 77 14.19 -1.05 6.76
CA LEU A 77 13.81 0.10 5.92
C LEU A 77 14.06 1.46 6.59
N GLY A 78 14.57 1.48 7.83
CA GLY A 78 14.77 2.71 8.60
C GLY A 78 13.51 3.26 9.27
N ALA A 79 12.42 2.49 9.32
CA ALA A 79 11.19 2.95 9.97
C ALA A 79 11.27 2.81 11.50
N ASP A 80 10.70 3.78 12.21
CA ASP A 80 10.46 3.68 13.65
C ASP A 80 9.29 2.74 13.93
N THR A 81 9.58 1.66 14.65
CA THR A 81 8.62 0.64 15.05
C THR A 81 8.18 0.74 16.52
N SER A 82 8.48 1.84 17.20
CA SER A 82 8.12 2.05 18.62
C SER A 82 6.61 2.07 18.86
N HIS A 83 5.84 2.43 17.85
CA HIS A 83 4.38 2.44 17.85
C HIS A 83 3.73 1.25 17.15
N LEU A 84 4.53 0.24 16.75
CA LEU A 84 4.03 -1.05 16.28
C LEU A 84 3.76 -1.94 17.49
N ILE A 85 2.50 -2.06 17.86
CA ILE A 85 2.05 -2.68 19.10
C ILE A 85 2.11 -4.21 18.99
N VAL A 86 2.85 -4.88 19.85
CA VAL A 86 2.80 -6.34 20.00
C VAL A 86 1.60 -6.70 20.88
N ASP A 87 0.72 -7.61 20.42
CA ASP A 87 -0.47 -8.07 21.15
C ASP A 87 -0.57 -9.59 21.13
N GLU A 88 -0.55 -10.21 22.34
CA GLU A 88 -0.60 -11.66 22.54
C GLU A 88 -1.91 -12.32 22.03
N GLY A 89 -2.97 -11.58 21.92
CA GLY A 89 -4.28 -12.06 21.46
C GLY A 89 -4.49 -11.93 19.94
N ARG A 90 -3.44 -11.54 19.21
CA ARG A 90 -3.49 -11.36 17.74
C ARG A 90 -2.41 -12.19 17.08
N VAL A 91 -2.66 -12.56 15.81
CA VAL A 91 -1.63 -13.11 14.93
C VAL A 91 -1.16 -12.01 13.99
N THR A 92 0.09 -12.10 13.56
CA THR A 92 0.62 -11.22 12.51
C THR A 92 0.04 -11.63 11.16
N PRO A 93 -0.72 -10.76 10.48
CA PRO A 93 -1.27 -11.10 9.17
C PRO A 93 -0.14 -11.42 8.19
N THR A 94 -0.21 -12.60 7.55
CA THR A 94 0.85 -13.09 6.68
C THR A 94 0.27 -13.66 5.41
N TYR A 95 0.88 -13.31 4.28
CA TYR A 95 0.64 -13.94 2.99
C TYR A 95 1.80 -14.89 2.69
N GLY A 96 1.59 -16.19 2.92
CA GLY A 96 2.51 -17.25 2.52
C GLY A 96 2.40 -17.51 1.03
N LYS A 97 3.46 -17.26 0.28
CA LYS A 97 3.52 -17.34 -1.17
C LYS A 97 4.54 -18.40 -1.59
N PRO A 98 4.14 -19.66 -1.73
CA PRO A 98 5.00 -20.68 -2.34
C PRO A 98 5.23 -20.32 -3.81
N CYS A 99 6.48 -20.35 -4.27
CA CYS A 99 6.88 -20.03 -5.63
C CYS A 99 7.76 -21.14 -6.19
N LEU A 100 7.48 -21.60 -7.39
CA LEU A 100 8.42 -22.45 -8.10
C LEU A 100 9.54 -21.59 -8.66
N VAL A 101 10.78 -22.07 -8.53
CA VAL A 101 11.97 -21.37 -9.00
C VAL A 101 12.85 -22.29 -9.83
N GLU A 102 13.55 -21.71 -10.78
CA GLU A 102 14.60 -22.36 -11.55
C GLU A 102 15.91 -21.59 -11.41
N THR A 103 17.03 -22.29 -11.52
CA THR A 103 18.34 -21.66 -11.55
C THR A 103 18.56 -21.04 -12.93
N ALA A 104 18.57 -19.72 -13.03
CA ALA A 104 18.91 -19.02 -14.25
C ALA A 104 20.38 -19.27 -14.65
N LYS A 105 20.72 -19.01 -15.93
CA LYS A 105 22.10 -19.11 -16.45
C LYS A 105 23.11 -18.28 -15.64
N THR A 106 22.65 -17.24 -14.95
CA THR A 106 23.44 -16.40 -14.05
C THR A 106 23.62 -16.98 -12.64
N ARG A 107 23.17 -18.22 -12.38
CA ARG A 107 23.09 -18.86 -11.05
C ARG A 107 22.16 -18.13 -10.06
N ALA A 108 21.33 -17.20 -10.52
CA ALA A 108 20.30 -16.58 -9.70
C ALA A 108 18.99 -17.38 -9.79
N TRP A 109 18.26 -17.47 -8.69
CA TRP A 109 16.92 -18.06 -8.67
C TRP A 109 15.92 -17.12 -9.37
N GLN A 110 15.22 -17.66 -10.36
CA GLN A 110 14.14 -16.97 -11.06
C GLN A 110 12.81 -17.64 -10.71
N VAL A 111 11.83 -16.86 -10.28
CA VAL A 111 10.46 -17.34 -10.06
C VAL A 111 9.83 -17.63 -11.42
N THR A 112 9.32 -18.84 -11.59
CA THR A 112 8.62 -19.30 -12.79
C THR A 112 7.11 -19.32 -12.60
N GLU A 113 6.66 -19.60 -11.36
CA GLU A 113 5.24 -19.70 -11.02
C GLU A 113 5.02 -19.34 -9.54
N GLU A 114 3.94 -18.61 -9.22
CA GLU A 114 3.42 -18.46 -7.86
C GLU A 114 2.28 -19.45 -7.67
N LEU A 115 2.39 -20.34 -6.67
CA LEU A 115 1.37 -21.31 -6.32
C LEU A 115 0.27 -20.67 -5.43
N GLU A 116 -0.68 -21.52 -4.96
CA GLU A 116 -1.75 -21.05 -4.08
C GLU A 116 -1.21 -20.43 -2.79
N ARG A 117 -1.73 -19.26 -2.48
CA ARG A 117 -1.31 -18.47 -1.34
C ARG A 117 -1.94 -18.98 -0.04
N LEU A 118 -1.16 -19.00 1.03
CA LEU A 118 -1.57 -19.35 2.38
C LEU A 118 -1.73 -18.07 3.22
N ASP A 119 -2.96 -17.74 3.64
CA ASP A 119 -3.26 -16.49 4.35
C ASP A 119 -3.48 -16.72 5.86
N ILE A 120 -2.64 -16.11 6.69
CA ILE A 120 -2.85 -15.96 8.15
C ILE A 120 -3.51 -14.63 8.39
N LYS A 121 -4.70 -14.62 9.03
CA LYS A 121 -5.49 -13.40 9.25
C LYS A 121 -6.20 -13.40 10.60
N ASN A 122 -6.33 -12.22 11.18
CA ASN A 122 -7.21 -11.99 12.31
C ASN A 122 -8.67 -11.95 11.84
N ARG A 123 -9.51 -12.84 12.39
CA ARG A 123 -10.94 -12.95 12.04
C ARG A 123 -11.89 -12.47 13.15
N ARG A 124 -11.34 -12.04 14.31
CA ARG A 124 -12.09 -11.47 15.42
C ARG A 124 -11.89 -9.95 15.43
N PRO A 125 -12.91 -9.18 15.84
CA PRO A 125 -12.79 -7.73 15.97
C PRO A 125 -11.59 -7.31 16.84
N THR A 126 -10.94 -6.23 16.45
CA THR A 126 -9.82 -5.65 17.19
C THR A 126 -10.29 -5.17 18.55
N PRO A 127 -9.70 -5.64 19.67
CA PRO A 127 -10.15 -5.30 21.02
C PRO A 127 -10.12 -3.80 21.30
N ALA A 128 -11.07 -3.30 22.09
CA ALA A 128 -11.20 -1.87 22.42
C ALA A 128 -9.91 -1.29 23.04
N ARG A 129 -9.21 -2.08 23.91
CA ARG A 129 -7.92 -1.68 24.50
C ARG A 129 -6.86 -1.41 23.44
N LEU A 130 -6.80 -2.25 22.38
CA LEU A 130 -5.84 -2.12 21.32
C LEU A 130 -6.19 -0.91 20.43
N GLN A 131 -7.49 -0.71 20.12
CA GLN A 131 -7.94 0.48 19.42
C GLN A 131 -7.56 1.78 20.15
N THR A 132 -7.69 1.83 21.49
CA THR A 132 -7.28 2.99 22.30
C THR A 132 -5.78 3.24 22.14
N ARG A 133 -4.94 2.22 22.30
CA ARG A 133 -3.48 2.36 22.12
C ARG A 133 -3.09 2.86 20.73
N LEU A 134 -3.79 2.41 19.67
CA LEU A 134 -3.58 2.87 18.30
C LEU A 134 -3.95 4.35 18.12
N ILE A 135 -5.07 4.77 18.72
CA ILE A 135 -5.52 6.17 18.70
C ILE A 135 -4.52 7.05 19.44
N ASP A 136 -4.09 6.64 20.63
CA ASP A 136 -3.11 7.39 21.43
C ASP A 136 -1.76 7.52 20.71
N ALA A 137 -1.32 6.47 20.00
CA ALA A 137 -0.12 6.52 19.18
C ALA A 137 -0.28 7.55 18.03
N ALA A 138 -1.42 7.55 17.33
CA ALA A 138 -1.69 8.51 16.27
C ALA A 138 -1.66 9.96 16.79
N HIS A 139 -2.22 10.22 17.98
CA HIS A 139 -2.16 11.53 18.62
C HIS A 139 -0.72 11.96 18.94
N ARG A 140 0.10 11.05 19.46
CA ARG A 140 1.50 11.37 19.82
C ARG A 140 2.38 11.68 18.61
N CYS A 141 2.24 10.89 17.52
CA CYS A 141 3.07 11.07 16.33
C CYS A 141 2.67 12.29 15.50
N LEU A 142 1.42 12.75 15.60
CA LEU A 142 0.88 13.77 14.70
C LEU A 142 1.61 15.12 14.78
N SER A 143 2.12 15.51 15.94
CA SER A 143 2.80 16.80 16.12
C SER A 143 4.05 16.93 15.23
N ALA A 144 4.81 15.83 15.11
CA ALA A 144 6.05 15.78 14.32
C ALA A 144 5.84 15.37 12.85
N ALA A 145 4.64 14.87 12.50
CA ALA A 145 4.38 14.36 11.16
C ALA A 145 4.04 15.50 10.17
N ASP A 146 4.64 15.46 8.98
CA ASP A 146 4.28 16.36 7.86
C ASP A 146 3.05 15.83 7.10
N ALA A 147 2.84 14.51 7.10
CA ALA A 147 1.70 13.85 6.45
C ALA A 147 1.32 12.56 7.18
N VAL A 148 0.08 12.12 7.03
CA VAL A 148 -0.42 10.87 7.59
C VAL A 148 -0.96 9.98 6.47
N VAL A 149 -0.42 8.77 6.34
CA VAL A 149 -0.96 7.73 5.46
C VAL A 149 -1.78 6.74 6.27
N VAL A 150 -2.98 6.43 5.78
CA VAL A 150 -3.93 5.49 6.40
C VAL A 150 -4.17 4.33 5.44
N VAL A 151 -3.71 3.13 5.83
CA VAL A 151 -3.79 1.92 4.98
C VAL A 151 -4.74 0.90 5.61
N ASP A 152 -5.91 0.72 5.00
CA ASP A 152 -7.01 -0.15 5.46
C ASP A 152 -7.17 -1.35 4.50
N GLN A 153 -6.39 -2.41 4.75
CA GLN A 153 -6.26 -3.57 3.86
C GLN A 153 -7.05 -4.81 4.31
N VAL A 154 -7.42 -4.91 5.60
CA VAL A 154 -8.21 -6.02 6.12
C VAL A 154 -9.65 -5.92 5.64
N SER A 155 -10.13 -6.93 4.93
CA SER A 155 -11.49 -6.95 4.36
C SER A 155 -12.57 -7.12 5.41
N GLU A 156 -12.29 -7.89 6.46
CA GLU A 156 -13.21 -8.22 7.54
C GLU A 156 -13.50 -6.97 8.41
N PRO A 157 -14.79 -6.64 8.62
CA PRO A 157 -15.15 -5.43 9.36
C PRO A 157 -14.56 -5.40 10.79
N ASN A 158 -13.87 -4.31 11.12
CA ASN A 158 -13.28 -4.08 12.44
C ASN A 158 -12.23 -5.12 12.90
N CYS A 159 -11.69 -5.94 12.01
CA CYS A 159 -10.69 -6.97 12.34
C CYS A 159 -9.24 -6.49 12.11
N GLY A 160 -9.04 -5.38 11.42
CA GLY A 160 -7.74 -4.73 11.17
C GLY A 160 -7.43 -3.60 12.14
N VAL A 161 -6.42 -2.83 11.79
CA VAL A 161 -6.00 -1.60 12.51
C VAL A 161 -7.06 -0.52 12.35
N ILE A 162 -7.61 -0.36 11.14
CA ILE A 162 -8.56 0.72 10.81
C ILE A 162 -9.99 0.25 11.08
N THR A 163 -10.33 0.16 12.36
CA THR A 163 -11.72 -0.09 12.78
C THR A 163 -12.58 1.16 12.60
N THR A 164 -13.90 1.01 12.71
CA THR A 164 -14.83 2.17 12.69
C THR A 164 -14.46 3.24 13.73
N ARG A 165 -14.05 2.83 14.95
CA ARG A 165 -13.65 3.76 16.01
C ARG A 165 -12.33 4.45 15.68
N VAL A 166 -11.32 3.69 15.22
CA VAL A 166 -10.01 4.24 14.81
C VAL A 166 -10.18 5.21 13.64
N ARG A 167 -10.94 4.84 12.61
CA ARG A 167 -11.23 5.71 11.46
C ARG A 167 -11.84 7.03 11.89
N ARG A 168 -12.88 7.01 12.73
CA ARG A 168 -13.51 8.24 13.25
C ARG A 168 -12.52 9.13 14.01
N SER A 169 -11.64 8.53 14.81
CA SER A 169 -10.61 9.28 15.52
C SER A 169 -9.60 9.93 14.55
N ILE A 170 -9.19 9.23 13.50
CA ILE A 170 -8.32 9.79 12.45
C ILE A 170 -9.03 10.95 11.72
N GLU A 171 -10.32 10.81 11.43
CA GLU A 171 -11.11 11.87 10.79
C GLU A 171 -11.21 13.13 11.68
N GLU A 172 -11.38 12.97 12.98
CA GLU A 172 -11.36 14.09 13.93
C GLU A 172 -9.98 14.74 14.04
N LEU A 173 -8.91 13.95 13.96
CA LEU A 173 -7.54 14.48 13.87
C LEU A 173 -7.35 15.29 12.58
N ALA A 174 -7.74 14.75 11.44
CA ALA A 174 -7.63 15.41 10.14
C ALA A 174 -8.44 16.73 10.09
N LYS A 175 -9.61 16.76 10.74
CA LYS A 175 -10.43 17.96 10.85
C LYS A 175 -9.77 19.06 11.72
N ARG A 176 -9.09 18.66 12.80
CA ARG A 176 -8.39 19.59 13.70
C ARG A 176 -7.05 20.09 13.15
N HIS A 177 -6.48 19.37 12.17
CA HIS A 177 -5.22 19.70 11.53
C HIS A 177 -5.41 19.85 10.01
N PRO A 178 -6.08 20.93 9.55
CA PRO A 178 -6.37 21.16 8.14
C PRO A 178 -5.11 21.38 7.29
N ASP A 179 -4.04 21.85 7.90
CA ASP A 179 -2.71 22.06 7.34
C ASP A 179 -1.95 20.77 7.01
N LYS A 180 -2.28 19.67 7.72
CA LYS A 180 -1.63 18.38 7.52
C LYS A 180 -2.42 17.48 6.56
N PRO A 181 -1.82 16.94 5.50
CA PRO A 181 -2.49 15.98 4.63
C PRO A 181 -2.65 14.63 5.32
N PHE A 182 -3.86 14.08 5.22
CA PHE A 182 -4.19 12.70 5.56
C PHE A 182 -4.63 12.02 4.29
N VAL A 183 -3.94 10.95 3.88
CA VAL A 183 -4.24 10.19 2.65
C VAL A 183 -4.64 8.76 3.03
N ALA A 184 -5.86 8.37 2.68
CA ALA A 184 -6.39 7.05 2.95
C ALA A 184 -6.44 6.19 1.68
N ASP A 185 -5.97 4.96 1.82
CA ASP A 185 -6.15 3.85 0.89
C ASP A 185 -6.92 2.74 1.59
N SER A 186 -8.00 2.26 1.00
CA SER A 186 -8.84 1.24 1.62
C SER A 186 -9.45 0.32 0.60
N ARG A 187 -9.14 -0.95 0.72
CA ARG A 187 -9.61 -2.01 -0.19
C ARG A 187 -11.14 -2.15 -0.24
N LYS A 188 -11.84 -1.93 0.88
CA LYS A 188 -13.29 -2.18 0.99
C LYS A 188 -14.13 -1.02 1.52
N ARG A 189 -13.51 -0.04 2.17
CA ARG A 189 -14.25 0.99 2.94
C ARG A 189 -13.90 2.42 2.54
N ILE A 190 -13.29 2.63 1.38
CA ILE A 190 -12.80 3.95 0.95
C ILE A 190 -13.91 5.02 0.95
N GLY A 191 -15.13 4.66 0.60
CA GLY A 191 -16.30 5.54 0.62
C GLY A 191 -16.75 5.96 2.03
N GLN A 192 -16.26 5.29 3.10
CA GLN A 192 -16.61 5.60 4.48
C GLN A 192 -15.70 6.65 5.12
N PHE A 193 -14.57 6.97 4.53
CA PHE A 193 -13.70 8.06 4.98
C PHE A 193 -14.28 9.42 4.59
N ARG A 194 -14.25 10.42 5.47
CA ARG A 194 -14.96 11.72 5.27
C ARG A 194 -14.03 12.94 5.26
N GLN A 195 -13.08 13.03 6.18
CA GLN A 195 -12.27 14.24 6.44
C GLN A 195 -10.82 14.13 5.91
N VAL A 196 -10.53 13.11 5.11
CA VAL A 196 -9.22 12.81 4.58
C VAL A 196 -9.25 12.75 3.06
N SER A 197 -8.11 12.92 2.42
CA SER A 197 -7.93 12.58 1.01
C SER A 197 -8.10 11.08 0.82
N ILE A 198 -8.76 10.68 -0.25
CA ILE A 198 -8.98 9.26 -0.58
C ILE A 198 -8.36 8.91 -1.93
N LYS A 199 -7.84 7.70 -2.04
CA LYS A 199 -7.26 7.18 -3.29
C LYS A 199 -7.83 5.80 -3.63
N PRO A 200 -9.08 5.68 -4.08
CA PRO A 200 -9.57 4.45 -4.68
C PRO A 200 -8.93 4.17 -6.05
N ASN A 201 -8.89 2.90 -6.42
CA ASN A 201 -8.90 2.52 -7.82
C ASN A 201 -10.33 2.54 -8.38
N LEU A 202 -10.48 2.34 -9.70
CA LEU A 202 -11.80 2.38 -10.33
C LEU A 202 -12.78 1.36 -9.73
N GLY A 203 -12.32 0.12 -9.48
CA GLY A 203 -13.17 -0.94 -8.90
C GLY A 203 -13.59 -0.63 -7.48
N GLU A 204 -12.70 -0.08 -6.66
CA GLU A 204 -13.00 0.36 -5.29
C GLU A 204 -13.98 1.54 -5.27
N ALA A 205 -13.83 2.49 -6.21
CA ALA A 205 -14.77 3.60 -6.37
C ALA A 205 -16.17 3.11 -6.76
N GLN A 206 -16.26 2.18 -7.71
CA GLN A 206 -17.52 1.53 -8.10
C GLN A 206 -18.17 0.78 -6.94
N ALA A 207 -17.39 -0.03 -6.23
CA ALA A 207 -17.88 -0.79 -5.08
C ALA A 207 -18.38 0.14 -3.95
N ALA A 208 -17.67 1.23 -3.66
CA ALA A 208 -18.02 2.20 -2.63
C ALA A 208 -19.35 2.92 -2.91
N LEU A 209 -19.75 3.01 -4.17
CA LEU A 209 -20.99 3.65 -4.62
C LEU A 209 -22.06 2.65 -5.08
N SER A 210 -21.78 1.34 -4.94
CA SER A 210 -22.66 0.25 -5.37
C SER A 210 -23.13 0.42 -6.82
N THR A 211 -22.20 0.69 -7.74
CA THR A 211 -22.48 0.96 -9.15
C THR A 211 -21.51 0.21 -10.07
N SER A 212 -21.99 -0.10 -11.28
CA SER A 212 -21.20 -0.71 -12.36
C SER A 212 -20.95 0.28 -13.51
N SER A 213 -20.76 1.57 -13.21
CA SER A 213 -20.48 2.58 -14.24
C SER A 213 -19.32 2.19 -15.14
N GLY A 214 -19.26 2.75 -16.35
CA GLY A 214 -18.26 2.44 -17.37
C GLY A 214 -16.80 2.64 -16.90
N ARG A 215 -15.87 2.19 -17.74
CA ARG A 215 -14.41 2.25 -17.45
C ARG A 215 -13.73 3.49 -18.02
N SER A 216 -14.44 4.44 -18.62
CA SER A 216 -13.85 5.65 -19.18
C SER A 216 -13.30 6.60 -18.12
N VAL A 217 -12.43 7.51 -18.52
CA VAL A 217 -11.92 8.59 -17.65
C VAL A 217 -13.07 9.46 -17.14
N ALA A 218 -14.05 9.78 -18.01
CA ALA A 218 -15.23 10.55 -17.64
C ALA A 218 -16.06 9.83 -16.55
N ALA A 219 -16.34 8.53 -16.73
CA ALA A 219 -17.05 7.72 -15.72
C ALA A 219 -16.32 7.70 -14.38
N ALA A 220 -14.99 7.58 -14.38
CA ALA A 220 -14.18 7.67 -13.18
C ALA A 220 -14.26 9.06 -12.52
N GLY A 221 -14.30 10.12 -13.32
CA GLY A 221 -14.51 11.49 -12.83
C GLY A 221 -15.85 11.65 -12.12
N ASP A 222 -16.93 11.15 -12.71
CA ASP A 222 -18.27 11.17 -12.11
C ASP A 222 -18.32 10.40 -10.78
N LEU A 223 -17.67 9.22 -10.71
CA LEU A 223 -17.56 8.46 -9.47
C LEU A 223 -16.78 9.24 -8.41
N LEU A 224 -15.65 9.83 -8.80
CA LEU A 224 -14.81 10.58 -7.88
C LEU A 224 -15.53 11.81 -7.34
N LYS A 225 -16.25 12.54 -8.17
CA LYS A 225 -17.09 13.67 -7.79
C LYS A 225 -18.17 13.26 -6.76
N ARG A 226 -18.84 12.12 -6.97
CA ARG A 226 -19.82 11.56 -6.02
C ARG A 226 -19.16 11.16 -4.71
N LEU A 227 -17.98 10.50 -4.76
CA LEU A 227 -17.22 10.13 -3.56
C LEU A 227 -16.72 11.35 -2.82
N ARG A 228 -16.24 12.36 -3.52
CA ARG A 228 -15.80 13.61 -2.90
C ARG A 228 -16.94 14.29 -2.15
N GLY A 229 -18.10 14.48 -2.77
CA GLY A 229 -19.26 15.10 -2.14
C GLY A 229 -18.90 16.45 -1.50
N ARG A 230 -19.04 16.56 -0.17
CA ARG A 230 -18.70 17.77 0.61
C ARG A 230 -17.31 17.71 1.27
N ARG A 231 -16.42 16.82 0.86
CA ARG A 231 -15.04 16.76 1.39
C ARG A 231 -14.27 18.00 0.97
N LEU A 232 -13.49 18.56 1.88
CA LEU A 232 -12.60 19.69 1.62
C LEU A 232 -11.21 19.22 1.12
N ARG A 233 -10.88 17.94 1.30
CA ARG A 233 -9.60 17.35 0.91
C ARG A 233 -9.67 16.86 -0.53
N PRO A 234 -8.54 16.89 -1.28
CA PRO A 234 -8.49 16.34 -2.63
C PRO A 234 -8.76 14.83 -2.63
N CYS A 235 -9.40 14.36 -3.70
CA CYS A 235 -9.69 12.96 -3.95
C CYS A 235 -9.01 12.53 -5.24
N PHE A 236 -8.55 11.27 -5.27
CA PHE A 236 -7.80 10.70 -6.38
C PHE A 236 -8.44 9.38 -6.80
N CYS A 237 -8.48 9.07 -8.10
CA CYS A 237 -8.91 7.77 -8.59
C CYS A 237 -7.89 7.24 -9.59
N THR A 238 -7.22 6.13 -9.24
CA THR A 238 -6.24 5.49 -10.13
C THR A 238 -6.93 4.67 -11.21
N LEU A 239 -6.44 4.78 -12.46
CA LEU A 239 -7.00 4.18 -13.67
C LEU A 239 -6.03 3.26 -14.40
N SER A 240 -5.06 2.67 -13.70
CA SER A 240 -4.02 1.82 -14.27
C SER A 240 -3.25 2.56 -15.39
N THR A 241 -3.12 1.98 -16.57
CA THR A 241 -2.40 2.56 -17.72
C THR A 241 -2.95 3.90 -18.22
N ARG A 242 -4.11 4.33 -17.72
CA ARG A 242 -4.71 5.63 -18.08
C ARG A 242 -4.37 6.75 -17.09
N GLY A 243 -3.59 6.47 -16.06
CA GLY A 243 -3.18 7.46 -15.07
C GLY A 243 -4.18 7.66 -13.93
N MET A 244 -4.51 8.88 -13.60
CA MET A 244 -5.29 9.25 -12.42
C MET A 244 -6.27 10.39 -12.72
N VAL A 245 -7.47 10.33 -12.13
CA VAL A 245 -8.38 11.49 -12.05
C VAL A 245 -8.27 12.10 -10.67
N VAL A 246 -8.23 13.42 -10.61
CA VAL A 246 -8.12 14.23 -9.39
C VAL A 246 -9.32 15.15 -9.29
N ASP A 247 -9.88 15.29 -8.09
CA ASP A 247 -10.85 16.32 -7.72
C ASP A 247 -10.39 17.01 -6.44
N ASP A 248 -9.89 18.23 -6.57
CA ASP A 248 -9.43 19.08 -5.46
C ASP A 248 -10.46 20.15 -5.04
N GLY A 249 -11.62 20.18 -5.69
CA GLY A 249 -12.66 21.17 -5.48
C GLY A 249 -12.66 22.30 -6.48
N SER A 250 -11.58 22.49 -7.22
CA SER A 250 -11.56 23.44 -8.35
C SER A 250 -12.13 22.81 -9.64
N GLY A 251 -12.31 21.49 -9.65
CA GLY A 251 -12.81 20.71 -10.78
C GLY A 251 -12.10 19.39 -10.95
N LEU A 252 -12.61 18.58 -11.87
CA LEU A 252 -11.99 17.31 -12.25
C LEU A 252 -10.81 17.56 -13.21
N LYS A 253 -9.68 16.92 -12.89
CA LYS A 253 -8.50 16.91 -13.76
C LYS A 253 -8.09 15.48 -14.04
N HIS A 254 -7.78 15.17 -15.29
CA HIS A 254 -7.17 13.91 -15.68
C HIS A 254 -5.67 14.09 -15.86
N VAL A 255 -4.89 13.30 -15.14
CA VAL A 255 -3.43 13.25 -15.26
C VAL A 255 -3.07 11.92 -15.90
N ALA A 256 -2.61 11.96 -17.14
CA ALA A 256 -2.29 10.76 -17.91
C ALA A 256 -1.13 9.98 -17.28
N ALA A 257 -1.11 8.65 -17.49
CA ALA A 257 0.03 7.83 -17.12
C ALA A 257 1.19 8.05 -18.09
N PHE A 258 2.41 7.87 -17.61
CA PHE A 258 3.59 7.82 -18.45
C PHE A 258 3.71 6.44 -19.12
N SER A 259 3.94 6.44 -20.43
CA SER A 259 4.12 5.19 -21.18
C SER A 259 5.35 4.43 -20.72
N VAL A 260 5.19 3.12 -20.60
CA VAL A 260 6.28 2.18 -20.29
C VAL A 260 6.33 1.13 -21.39
N SER A 261 7.51 0.59 -21.68
CA SER A 261 7.72 -0.48 -22.65
C SER A 261 8.13 -1.77 -21.92
N GLY A 262 7.78 -2.90 -22.51
CA GLY A 262 8.09 -4.22 -21.96
C GLY A 262 7.04 -4.74 -20.96
N PRO A 263 7.33 -5.88 -20.32
CA PRO A 263 6.43 -6.49 -19.32
C PRO A 263 6.29 -5.60 -18.09
N THR A 264 5.12 -5.60 -17.47
CA THR A 264 4.81 -4.81 -16.27
C THR A 264 4.14 -5.67 -15.21
N ASP A 265 4.46 -5.37 -13.94
CA ASP A 265 3.81 -5.93 -12.76
C ASP A 265 3.13 -4.79 -11.98
N PRO A 266 1.80 -4.73 -11.94
CA PRO A 266 1.08 -3.67 -11.24
C PRO A 266 1.03 -3.84 -9.71
N VAL A 267 1.60 -4.92 -9.16
CA VAL A 267 1.61 -5.18 -7.71
C VAL A 267 2.38 -4.08 -6.99
N GLY A 268 1.75 -3.46 -5.98
CA GLY A 268 2.33 -2.35 -5.22
C GLY A 268 2.23 -0.96 -5.87
N ALA A 269 1.79 -0.83 -7.13
CA ALA A 269 1.64 0.48 -7.78
C ALA A 269 0.65 1.42 -7.04
N GLY A 270 -0.40 0.85 -6.44
CA GLY A 270 -1.33 1.59 -5.58
C GLY A 270 -0.67 2.15 -4.33
N ASP A 271 0.18 1.36 -3.69
CA ASP A 271 0.92 1.74 -2.47
C ASP A 271 1.99 2.80 -2.79
N SER A 272 2.69 2.66 -3.94
CA SER A 272 3.62 3.68 -4.44
C SER A 272 2.91 5.01 -4.66
N ALA A 273 1.74 4.99 -5.32
CA ALA A 273 0.95 6.20 -5.54
C ALA A 273 0.50 6.83 -4.22
N THR A 274 0.02 6.03 -3.25
CA THR A 274 -0.38 6.53 -1.92
C THR A 274 0.78 7.23 -1.21
N SER A 275 1.98 6.64 -1.27
CA SER A 275 3.20 7.21 -0.68
C SER A 275 3.54 8.56 -1.28
N VAL A 276 3.54 8.65 -2.62
CA VAL A 276 3.87 9.89 -3.34
C VAL A 276 2.84 10.98 -3.09
N LEU A 277 1.53 10.65 -3.10
CA LEU A 277 0.49 11.62 -2.79
C LEU A 277 0.70 12.25 -1.40
N ALA A 278 1.06 11.43 -0.40
CA ALA A 278 1.33 11.95 0.94
C ALA A 278 2.58 12.85 0.99
N ILE A 279 3.68 12.44 0.32
CA ILE A 279 4.93 13.22 0.28
C ILE A 279 4.70 14.57 -0.39
N VAL A 280 4.10 14.59 -1.58
CA VAL A 280 3.95 15.83 -2.36
C VAL A 280 3.00 16.79 -1.66
N LEU A 281 1.87 16.28 -1.15
CA LEU A 281 0.93 17.10 -0.38
C LEU A 281 1.55 17.59 0.94
N GLY A 282 2.34 16.76 1.63
CA GLY A 282 3.06 17.12 2.85
C GLY A 282 4.14 18.19 2.61
N ALA A 283 4.72 18.21 1.43
CA ALA A 283 5.66 19.24 1.00
C ALA A 283 4.98 20.53 0.48
N GLY A 284 3.65 20.62 0.54
CA GLY A 284 2.89 21.78 0.08
C GLY A 284 2.58 21.82 -1.40
N GLY A 285 2.82 20.71 -2.12
CA GLY A 285 2.47 20.58 -3.55
C GLY A 285 0.96 20.48 -3.76
N THR A 286 0.53 20.81 -4.96
CA THR A 286 -0.88 20.73 -5.39
C THR A 286 -1.31 19.27 -5.61
N ALA A 287 -2.61 19.03 -5.61
CA ALA A 287 -3.15 17.70 -5.90
C ALA A 287 -2.79 17.21 -7.32
N THR A 288 -2.68 18.12 -8.28
CA THR A 288 -2.28 17.79 -9.65
C THR A 288 -0.81 17.37 -9.73
N GLU A 289 0.09 18.10 -9.06
CA GLU A 289 1.50 17.74 -8.95
C GLU A 289 1.70 16.41 -8.23
N ALA A 290 0.92 16.17 -7.18
CA ALA A 290 0.92 14.89 -6.47
C ALA A 290 0.52 13.73 -7.38
N ALA A 291 -0.53 13.88 -8.19
CA ALA A 291 -0.96 12.86 -9.15
C ALA A 291 0.05 12.66 -10.28
N LEU A 292 0.65 13.73 -10.81
CA LEU A 292 1.68 13.67 -11.85
C LEU A 292 2.91 12.89 -11.35
N THR A 293 3.41 13.26 -10.17
CA THR A 293 4.55 12.59 -9.54
C THR A 293 4.22 11.13 -9.20
N ALA A 294 2.99 10.83 -8.76
CA ALA A 294 2.55 9.47 -8.50
C ALA A 294 2.54 8.62 -9.78
N ASN A 295 2.06 9.15 -10.90
CA ASN A 295 2.10 8.46 -12.19
C ASN A 295 3.55 8.25 -12.68
N LEU A 296 4.44 9.21 -12.44
CA LEU A 296 5.86 9.10 -12.79
C LEU A 296 6.52 7.96 -11.99
N VAL A 297 6.34 7.93 -10.67
CA VAL A 297 6.86 6.87 -9.81
C VAL A 297 6.25 5.51 -10.20
N ALA A 298 4.94 5.44 -10.46
CA ALA A 298 4.29 4.21 -10.90
C ALA A 298 4.92 3.69 -12.20
N SER A 299 5.30 4.57 -13.15
CA SER A 299 5.97 4.16 -14.40
C SER A 299 7.34 3.49 -14.17
N ILE A 300 7.97 3.71 -13.02
CA ILE A 300 9.22 3.06 -12.62
C ILE A 300 8.93 1.73 -11.89
N THR A 301 8.00 1.77 -10.94
CA THR A 301 7.76 0.62 -10.05
C THR A 301 7.10 -0.54 -10.75
N VAL A 302 6.20 -0.31 -11.73
CA VAL A 302 5.55 -1.38 -12.49
C VAL A 302 6.51 -2.16 -13.40
N GLN A 303 7.72 -1.69 -13.64
CA GLN A 303 8.73 -2.40 -14.43
C GLN A 303 9.57 -3.39 -13.58
N GLN A 304 9.37 -3.42 -12.27
CA GLN A 304 10.07 -4.31 -11.34
C GLN A 304 9.26 -5.59 -11.11
N ILE A 305 9.47 -6.57 -11.96
CA ILE A 305 8.69 -7.82 -12.01
C ILE A 305 8.96 -8.70 -10.79
N GLY A 306 7.90 -9.31 -10.23
CA GLY A 306 7.98 -10.30 -9.15
C GLY A 306 8.35 -9.73 -7.78
N THR A 307 8.20 -8.42 -7.60
CA THR A 307 8.37 -7.74 -6.32
C THR A 307 7.45 -6.53 -6.24
N THR A 308 7.15 -6.05 -5.02
CA THR A 308 6.54 -4.74 -4.86
C THR A 308 7.59 -3.68 -5.15
N GLY A 309 7.51 -3.06 -6.33
CA GLY A 309 8.51 -2.12 -6.80
C GLY A 309 8.59 -0.85 -5.94
N THR A 310 9.80 -0.27 -5.87
CA THR A 310 10.05 1.05 -5.26
C THR A 310 10.88 1.93 -6.20
N ALA A 311 10.83 3.25 -5.99
CA ALA A 311 11.62 4.20 -6.76
C ALA A 311 12.42 5.12 -5.83
N THR A 312 13.70 5.32 -6.14
CA THR A 312 14.55 6.28 -5.46
C THR A 312 14.38 7.68 -6.07
N ARG A 313 14.70 8.74 -5.31
CA ARG A 313 14.70 10.12 -5.82
C ARG A 313 15.49 10.27 -7.12
N ARG A 314 16.64 9.61 -7.22
CA ARG A 314 17.48 9.65 -8.42
C ARG A 314 16.77 9.06 -9.63
N GLN A 315 16.11 7.90 -9.47
CA GLN A 315 15.34 7.27 -10.56
C GLN A 315 14.15 8.14 -10.98
N VAL A 316 13.47 8.79 -10.03
CA VAL A 316 12.36 9.70 -10.32
C VAL A 316 12.85 10.90 -11.15
N LEU A 317 13.96 11.54 -10.76
CA LEU A 317 14.55 12.66 -11.50
C LEU A 317 15.01 12.24 -12.90
N GLN A 318 15.70 11.12 -13.02
CA GLN A 318 16.11 10.57 -14.31
C GLN A 318 14.88 10.31 -15.20
N ARG A 319 13.86 9.67 -14.67
CA ARG A 319 12.64 9.39 -15.43
C ARG A 319 11.92 10.65 -15.86
N TYR A 320 11.87 11.68 -15.03
CA TYR A 320 11.32 12.98 -15.39
C TYR A 320 12.06 13.58 -16.59
N GLN A 321 13.39 13.60 -16.55
CA GLN A 321 14.22 14.11 -17.67
C GLN A 321 14.00 13.33 -18.97
N GLU A 322 13.84 12.00 -18.91
CA GLU A 322 13.56 11.16 -20.08
C GLU A 322 12.20 11.47 -20.72
N VAL A 323 11.21 11.86 -19.90
CA VAL A 323 9.87 12.23 -20.39
C VAL A 323 9.89 13.63 -21.00
N ASP A 324 10.46 14.60 -20.28
CA ASP A 324 10.56 16.00 -20.72
C ASP A 324 11.29 16.14 -22.05
N ALA A 325 12.37 15.37 -22.24
CA ALA A 325 13.13 15.34 -23.50
C ALA A 325 12.38 14.70 -24.68
N ARG A 326 11.28 13.97 -24.45
CA ARG A 326 10.44 13.38 -25.52
C ARG A 326 9.29 14.28 -25.93
N GLU A 327 8.90 15.20 -25.06
CA GLU A 327 7.82 16.17 -25.30
C GLU A 327 8.35 17.49 -25.89
N SER A 328 9.67 17.71 -25.80
CA SER A 328 10.40 18.82 -26.43
C SER A 328 10.82 18.48 -27.86
#